data_1b70d040e5b4907970b23ded5964599b
#
_entry.id   1b70d040e5b4907970b23ded5964599b
#
_cell.length_a   1.000
_cell.length_b   1.000
_cell.length_c   1.000
_cell.angle_alpha   90.00
_cell.angle_beta   90.00
_cell.angle_gamma   90.00
#
_symmetry.space_group_name_H-M   'P 1'
#
loop_
_entity.id
_entity.type
_entity.pdbx_description
1 polymer ?
#
loop_
_entity_poly.entity_id
_entity_poly.type
_entity_poly.pdbx_seq_one_letter_code
_entity_poly.pdbx_strand_id
1 'polypeptide(L)'
;ETLPGVGRSTAAAIAVFAFGERAPILDGNVKRVLSRVFAVEGDPAGSATLARLWTHAEAALPPEGAPAADLIDYTQGLMDLGAMVCTRSRPDCGRCPLATLCQARQQGEPERYPQARRKKTVPVRAVNLLWVEDAQRQVLLQARPDSGLWGGLWSLPEWPGEVPEGWQAVGSFSHVFTHF
;
A
#
# COMPACT_ATOMS: atom_id res chain seq x y z
N GLU A 1 9.30 -7.56 15.01
CA GLU A 1 8.39 -6.48 14.58
C GLU A 1 8.64 -5.14 15.33
N THR A 2 9.70 -5.05 16.12
CA THR A 2 10.00 -3.82 16.90
C THR A 2 10.70 -2.73 16.09
N LEU A 3 11.19 -3.04 14.88
CA LEU A 3 11.87 -2.09 14.01
C LEU A 3 10.85 -1.21 13.28
N PRO A 4 11.02 0.13 13.26
CA PRO A 4 10.16 1.02 12.50
C PRO A 4 10.12 0.64 11.01
N GLY A 5 8.91 0.58 10.43
CA GLY A 5 8.70 0.21 9.03
C GLY A 5 8.69 -1.30 8.74
N VAL A 6 8.99 -2.14 9.71
CA VAL A 6 8.96 -3.62 9.56
C VAL A 6 7.65 -4.16 10.12
N GLY A 7 6.66 -4.37 9.25
CA GLY A 7 5.41 -5.03 9.61
C GLY A 7 5.50 -6.56 9.60
N ARG A 8 4.42 -7.23 10.08
CA ARG A 8 4.34 -8.70 10.20
C ARG A 8 4.79 -9.44 8.93
N SER A 9 4.32 -9.03 7.75
CA SER A 9 4.67 -9.70 6.48
C SER A 9 6.15 -9.52 6.12
N THR A 10 6.71 -8.32 6.35
CA THR A 10 8.14 -8.05 6.09
C THR A 10 9.03 -8.82 7.06
N ALA A 11 8.67 -8.86 8.35
CA ALA A 11 9.38 -9.64 9.35
C ALA A 11 9.38 -11.14 9.00
N ALA A 12 8.21 -11.67 8.57
CA ALA A 12 8.08 -13.06 8.13
C ALA A 12 8.95 -13.36 6.90
N ALA A 13 8.97 -12.46 5.90
CA ALA A 13 9.83 -12.63 4.71
C ALA A 13 11.32 -12.68 5.11
N ILE A 14 11.76 -11.80 6.00
CA ILE A 14 13.14 -11.83 6.50
C ILE A 14 13.42 -13.17 7.24
N ALA A 15 12.49 -13.63 8.07
CA ALA A 15 12.64 -14.90 8.81
C ALA A 15 12.79 -16.08 7.84
N VAL A 16 12.00 -16.14 6.78
CA VAL A 16 12.09 -17.20 5.75
C VAL A 16 13.41 -17.09 4.98
N PHE A 17 13.70 -15.94 4.37
CA PHE A 17 14.81 -15.81 3.42
C PHE A 17 16.18 -15.84 4.11
N ALA A 18 16.31 -15.24 5.29
CA ALA A 18 17.59 -15.14 5.97
C ALA A 18 17.87 -16.31 6.94
N PHE A 19 16.81 -16.90 7.50
CA PHE A 19 16.94 -17.89 8.55
C PHE A 19 16.25 -19.23 8.25
N GLY A 20 15.55 -19.35 7.13
CA GLY A 20 14.82 -20.57 6.77
C GLY A 20 13.66 -20.91 7.71
N GLU A 21 13.14 -19.89 8.43
CA GLU A 21 12.06 -20.10 9.39
C GLU A 21 10.71 -20.24 8.67
N ARG A 22 9.83 -21.11 9.21
CA ARG A 22 8.48 -21.31 8.69
C ARG A 22 7.58 -20.15 9.14
N ALA A 23 7.37 -19.17 8.28
CA ALA A 23 6.53 -17.99 8.57
C ALA A 23 5.68 -17.59 7.36
N PRO A 24 4.38 -17.26 7.57
CA PRO A 24 3.50 -16.83 6.48
C PRO A 24 3.77 -15.39 6.09
N ILE A 25 3.80 -15.12 4.77
CA ILE A 25 3.83 -13.77 4.24
C ILE A 25 2.45 -13.36 3.73
N LEU A 26 2.15 -12.07 3.79
CA LEU A 26 0.89 -11.52 3.30
C LEU A 26 1.07 -10.08 2.79
N ASP A 27 1.89 -9.92 1.76
CA ASP A 27 2.06 -8.66 1.05
C ASP A 27 0.91 -8.38 0.07
N GLY A 28 0.98 -7.32 -0.71
CA GLY A 28 -0.07 -6.95 -1.67
C GLY A 28 -0.30 -7.99 -2.78
N ASN A 29 0.76 -8.67 -3.22
CA ASN A 29 0.69 -9.73 -4.22
C ASN A 29 0.06 -10.99 -3.65
N VAL A 30 0.53 -11.42 -2.49
CA VAL A 30 0.04 -12.61 -1.79
C VAL A 30 -1.42 -12.45 -1.37
N LYS A 31 -1.80 -11.26 -0.84
CA LYS A 31 -3.22 -10.94 -0.56
C LYS A 31 -4.10 -11.17 -1.78
N ARG A 32 -3.67 -10.71 -2.95
CA ARG A 32 -4.42 -10.88 -4.20
C ARG A 32 -4.52 -12.35 -4.62
N VAL A 33 -3.42 -13.10 -4.55
CA VAL A 33 -3.40 -14.53 -4.87
C VAL A 33 -4.34 -15.28 -3.94
N LEU A 34 -4.20 -15.14 -2.63
CA LEU A 34 -5.02 -15.85 -1.66
C LEU A 34 -6.49 -15.42 -1.72
N SER A 35 -6.77 -14.12 -1.95
CA SER A 35 -8.15 -13.67 -2.15
C SER A 35 -8.83 -14.36 -3.33
N ARG A 36 -8.09 -14.66 -4.40
CA ARG A 36 -8.60 -15.35 -5.58
C ARG A 36 -8.69 -16.86 -5.39
N VAL A 37 -7.65 -17.47 -4.83
CA VAL A 37 -7.62 -18.93 -4.61
C VAL A 37 -8.76 -19.36 -3.71
N PHE A 38 -9.04 -18.62 -2.65
CA PHE A 38 -10.08 -18.94 -1.66
C PHE A 38 -11.37 -18.11 -1.80
N ALA A 39 -11.52 -17.33 -2.87
CA ALA A 39 -12.65 -16.42 -3.11
C ALA A 39 -13.01 -15.56 -1.88
N VAL A 40 -12.01 -14.99 -1.22
CA VAL A 40 -12.21 -14.23 0.03
C VAL A 40 -12.85 -12.88 -0.28
N GLU A 41 -14.10 -12.72 0.13
CA GLU A 41 -14.85 -11.47 -0.03
C GLU A 41 -14.46 -10.42 1.02
N GLY A 42 -14.65 -9.17 0.64
CA GLY A 42 -14.42 -7.98 1.48
C GLY A 42 -13.16 -7.20 1.10
N ASP A 43 -13.05 -6.00 1.68
CA ASP A 43 -11.87 -5.15 1.49
C ASP A 43 -10.63 -5.83 2.11
N PRO A 44 -9.56 -6.09 1.35
CA PRO A 44 -8.34 -6.74 1.86
C PRO A 44 -7.58 -5.88 2.89
N ALA A 45 -7.95 -4.61 3.07
CA ALA A 45 -7.45 -3.75 4.15
C ALA A 45 -8.35 -3.76 5.39
N GLY A 46 -9.56 -4.33 5.31
CA GLY A 46 -10.46 -4.48 6.45
C GLY A 46 -9.95 -5.55 7.41
N SER A 47 -10.03 -5.30 8.72
CA SER A 47 -9.49 -6.18 9.76
C SER A 47 -10.00 -7.62 9.69
N ALA A 48 -11.31 -7.80 9.48
CA ALA A 48 -11.92 -9.14 9.37
C ALA A 48 -11.44 -9.90 8.13
N THR A 49 -11.36 -9.25 6.96
CA THR A 49 -10.85 -9.85 5.73
C THR A 49 -9.36 -10.17 5.87
N LEU A 50 -8.60 -9.26 6.45
CA LEU A 50 -7.18 -9.44 6.70
C LEU A 50 -6.90 -10.63 7.63
N ALA A 51 -7.69 -10.80 8.69
CA ALA A 51 -7.58 -11.96 9.59
C ALA A 51 -7.81 -13.29 8.85
N ARG A 52 -8.86 -13.37 8.00
CA ARG A 52 -9.11 -14.57 7.17
C ARG A 52 -7.97 -14.84 6.20
N LEU A 53 -7.41 -13.81 5.57
CA LEU A 53 -6.27 -13.97 4.68
C LEU A 53 -5.03 -14.48 5.40
N TRP A 54 -4.77 -14.03 6.63
CA TRP A 54 -3.70 -14.58 7.46
C TRP A 54 -3.93 -16.05 7.81
N THR A 55 -5.15 -16.45 8.15
CA THR A 55 -5.51 -17.86 8.38
C THR A 55 -5.22 -18.72 7.15
N HIS A 56 -5.60 -18.24 5.95
CA HIS A 56 -5.28 -18.95 4.71
C HIS A 56 -3.78 -18.98 4.42
N ALA A 57 -3.05 -17.90 4.69
CA ALA A 57 -1.60 -17.86 4.51
C ALA A 57 -0.88 -18.85 5.42
N GLU A 58 -1.31 -18.99 6.67
CA GLU A 58 -0.79 -19.97 7.63
C GLU A 58 -1.11 -21.42 7.22
N ALA A 59 -2.35 -21.67 6.81
CA ALA A 59 -2.79 -23.00 6.38
C ALA A 59 -2.14 -23.47 5.07
N ALA A 60 -1.72 -22.55 4.21
CA ALA A 60 -1.10 -22.86 2.93
C ALA A 60 0.42 -23.05 3.00
N LEU A 61 1.04 -22.83 4.15
CA LEU A 61 2.48 -23.06 4.34
C LEU A 61 2.85 -24.53 4.12
N PRO A 62 4.07 -24.81 3.62
CA PRO A 62 4.62 -26.16 3.65
C PRO A 62 4.53 -26.78 5.05
N PRO A 63 4.47 -28.13 5.17
CA PRO A 63 4.28 -28.79 6.46
C PRO A 63 5.38 -28.44 7.46
N GLU A 64 5.10 -28.66 8.74
CA GLU A 64 6.11 -28.55 9.77
C GLU A 64 7.27 -29.53 9.51
N GLY A 65 8.50 -29.05 9.67
CA GLY A 65 9.71 -29.83 9.35
C GLY A 65 10.10 -29.82 7.87
N ALA A 66 9.40 -29.06 7.02
CA ALA A 66 9.83 -28.87 5.63
C ALA A 66 11.26 -28.27 5.57
N PRO A 67 12.09 -28.65 4.61
CA PRO A 67 13.41 -28.07 4.41
C PRO A 67 13.34 -26.55 4.21
N ALA A 68 14.35 -25.83 4.69
CA ALA A 68 14.43 -24.37 4.51
C ALA A 68 14.37 -23.95 3.04
N ALA A 69 14.95 -24.74 2.14
CA ALA A 69 14.88 -24.49 0.70
C ALA A 69 13.42 -24.48 0.19
N ASP A 70 12.59 -25.44 0.61
CA ASP A 70 11.18 -25.52 0.22
C ASP A 70 10.38 -24.32 0.74
N LEU A 71 10.70 -23.83 1.95
CA LEU A 71 10.06 -22.64 2.52
C LEU A 71 10.43 -21.38 1.74
N ILE A 72 11.69 -21.25 1.34
CA ILE A 72 12.20 -20.15 0.52
C ILE A 72 11.55 -20.18 -0.85
N ASP A 73 11.55 -21.34 -1.53
CA ASP A 73 10.97 -21.52 -2.87
C ASP A 73 9.47 -21.27 -2.87
N TYR A 74 8.74 -21.77 -1.86
CA TYR A 74 7.32 -21.48 -1.68
C TYR A 74 7.05 -19.98 -1.53
N THR A 75 7.81 -19.32 -0.67
CA THR A 75 7.63 -17.90 -0.37
C THR A 75 7.94 -17.03 -1.59
N GLN A 76 9.05 -17.30 -2.27
CA GLN A 76 9.41 -16.61 -3.51
C GLN A 76 8.39 -16.90 -4.63
N GLY A 77 8.05 -18.16 -4.84
CA GLY A 77 7.09 -18.56 -5.86
C GLY A 77 5.71 -17.93 -5.67
N LEU A 78 5.26 -17.75 -4.43
CA LEU A 78 3.98 -17.10 -4.15
C LEU A 78 4.02 -15.60 -4.46
N MET A 79 5.12 -14.92 -4.20
CA MET A 79 5.32 -13.51 -4.59
C MET A 79 5.39 -13.36 -6.12
N ASP A 80 6.17 -14.22 -6.79
CA ASP A 80 6.35 -14.20 -8.25
C ASP A 80 5.05 -14.52 -8.97
N LEU A 81 4.29 -15.49 -8.48
CA LEU A 81 2.96 -15.80 -8.98
C LEU A 81 2.06 -14.55 -8.96
N GLY A 82 2.07 -13.83 -7.85
CA GLY A 82 1.32 -12.58 -7.73
C GLY A 82 1.83 -11.49 -8.67
N ALA A 83 3.14 -11.34 -8.82
CA ALA A 83 3.74 -10.29 -9.63
C ALA A 83 3.57 -10.53 -11.13
N MET A 84 3.74 -11.79 -11.61
CA MET A 84 3.88 -12.09 -13.03
C MET A 84 2.67 -12.78 -13.67
N VAL A 85 1.91 -13.56 -12.91
CA VAL A 85 0.81 -14.39 -13.44
C VAL A 85 -0.54 -13.92 -12.92
N CYS A 86 -0.71 -13.89 -11.60
CA CYS A 86 -1.94 -13.47 -10.94
C CYS A 86 -1.98 -11.97 -10.79
N THR A 87 -1.79 -11.22 -11.88
CA THR A 87 -1.74 -9.76 -11.92
C THR A 87 -3.07 -9.11 -11.54
N ARG A 88 -3.06 -7.82 -11.20
CA ARG A 88 -4.26 -7.09 -10.77
C ARG A 88 -5.35 -7.09 -11.84
N SER A 89 -4.96 -6.76 -13.05
CA SER A 89 -5.84 -6.72 -14.23
C SER A 89 -5.41 -7.81 -15.19
N ARG A 90 -6.35 -8.49 -15.80
CA ARG A 90 -6.10 -9.55 -16.79
C ARG A 90 -5.11 -10.63 -16.31
N PRO A 91 -5.42 -11.34 -15.19
CA PRO A 91 -4.54 -12.43 -14.71
C PRO A 91 -4.45 -13.53 -15.76
N ASP A 92 -3.24 -14.06 -15.97
CA ASP A 92 -2.99 -15.18 -16.89
C ASP A 92 -3.34 -16.51 -16.22
N CYS A 93 -4.63 -16.77 -16.08
CA CYS A 93 -5.14 -17.98 -15.44
C CYS A 93 -4.83 -19.27 -16.23
N GLY A 94 -4.51 -19.14 -17.52
CA GLY A 94 -4.14 -20.29 -18.38
C GLY A 94 -2.77 -20.85 -18.01
N ARG A 95 -1.85 -20.00 -17.57
CA ARG A 95 -0.50 -20.38 -17.13
C ARG A 95 -0.35 -20.57 -15.62
N CYS A 96 -1.43 -20.31 -14.86
CA CYS A 96 -1.36 -20.32 -13.41
C CYS A 96 -1.27 -21.76 -12.87
N PRO A 97 -0.23 -22.11 -12.08
CA PRO A 97 -0.12 -23.45 -11.49
C PRO A 97 -1.23 -23.77 -10.48
N LEU A 98 -1.90 -22.75 -9.91
CA LEU A 98 -3.01 -22.91 -9.00
C LEU A 98 -4.40 -22.88 -9.71
N ALA A 99 -4.42 -22.95 -11.03
CA ALA A 99 -5.63 -22.76 -11.83
C ALA A 99 -6.78 -23.73 -11.46
N THR A 100 -6.46 -24.97 -11.13
CA THR A 100 -7.42 -26.02 -10.78
C THR A 100 -7.99 -25.86 -9.35
N LEU A 101 -7.22 -25.23 -8.47
CA LEU A 101 -7.57 -24.98 -7.06
C LEU A 101 -8.24 -23.62 -6.85
N CYS A 102 -8.14 -22.73 -7.84
CA CYS A 102 -8.55 -21.35 -7.68
C CYS A 102 -10.08 -21.20 -7.79
N GLN A 103 -10.74 -20.89 -6.67
CA GLN A 103 -12.20 -20.72 -6.61
C GLN A 103 -12.69 -19.54 -7.46
N ALA A 104 -11.96 -18.41 -7.46
CA ALA A 104 -12.32 -17.24 -8.28
C ALA A 104 -12.29 -17.57 -9.78
N ARG A 105 -11.34 -18.40 -10.23
CA ARG A 105 -11.29 -18.88 -11.61
C ARG A 105 -12.47 -19.83 -11.91
N GLN A 106 -12.79 -20.75 -11.00
CA GLN A 106 -13.93 -21.66 -11.15
C GLN A 106 -15.26 -20.89 -11.24
N GLN A 107 -15.37 -19.77 -10.57
CA GLN A 107 -16.52 -18.86 -10.66
C GLN A 107 -16.53 -18.01 -11.95
N GLY A 108 -15.44 -18.01 -12.73
CA GLY A 108 -15.29 -17.17 -13.93
C GLY A 108 -14.98 -15.68 -13.64
N GLU A 109 -14.76 -15.31 -12.36
CA GLU A 109 -14.66 -13.92 -11.91
C GLU A 109 -13.34 -13.62 -11.15
N PRO A 110 -12.15 -13.95 -11.70
CA PRO A 110 -10.90 -13.74 -10.96
C PRO A 110 -10.62 -12.27 -10.65
N GLU A 111 -11.09 -11.32 -11.44
CA GLU A 111 -10.89 -9.89 -11.22
C GLU A 111 -11.82 -9.30 -10.14
N ARG A 112 -12.87 -10.01 -9.75
CA ARG A 112 -13.72 -9.64 -8.63
C ARG A 112 -12.96 -9.64 -7.30
N TYR A 113 -11.89 -10.43 -7.22
CA TYR A 113 -11.09 -10.58 -6.01
C TYR A 113 -9.67 -10.02 -6.18
N PRO A 114 -9.13 -9.32 -5.16
CA PRO A 114 -9.81 -8.82 -3.98
C PRO A 114 -10.81 -7.72 -4.33
N GLN A 115 -11.86 -7.57 -3.53
CA GLN A 115 -12.83 -6.50 -3.73
C GLN A 115 -12.14 -5.13 -3.59
N ALA A 116 -12.49 -4.22 -4.50
CA ALA A 116 -11.91 -2.88 -4.48
C ALA A 116 -12.27 -2.15 -3.18
N ARG A 117 -11.26 -1.54 -2.55
CA ARG A 117 -11.49 -0.62 -1.43
C ARG A 117 -12.41 0.50 -1.89
N ARG A 118 -13.45 0.80 -1.11
CA ARG A 118 -14.26 2.01 -1.34
C ARG A 118 -13.32 3.22 -1.30
N LYS A 119 -13.29 3.97 -2.38
CA LYS A 119 -12.51 5.22 -2.43
C LYS A 119 -13.04 6.13 -1.32
N LYS A 120 -12.20 6.47 -0.36
CA LYS A 120 -12.51 7.56 0.56
C LYS A 120 -12.45 8.85 -0.25
N THR A 121 -13.40 9.73 -0.03
CA THR A 121 -13.32 11.12 -0.53
C THR A 121 -12.04 11.74 0.05
N VAL A 122 -11.15 12.16 -0.82
CA VAL A 122 -9.94 12.87 -0.39
C VAL A 122 -10.37 14.30 -0.05
N PRO A 123 -10.15 14.78 1.18
CA PRO A 123 -10.46 16.16 1.50
C PRO A 123 -9.58 17.10 0.67
N VAL A 124 -10.20 18.14 0.12
CA VAL A 124 -9.50 19.19 -0.61
C VAL A 124 -9.38 20.40 0.31
N ARG A 125 -8.16 20.88 0.51
CA ARG A 125 -7.89 22.09 1.26
C ARG A 125 -7.24 23.11 0.32
N ALA A 126 -7.85 24.27 0.17
CA ALA A 126 -7.26 25.41 -0.49
C ALA A 126 -6.48 26.25 0.54
N VAL A 127 -5.30 26.67 0.18
CA VAL A 127 -4.46 27.58 1.00
C VAL A 127 -3.92 28.67 0.12
N ASN A 128 -3.86 29.90 0.64
CA ASN A 128 -3.17 31.00 0.01
C ASN A 128 -1.76 31.09 0.60
N LEU A 129 -0.76 31.11 -0.27
CA LEU A 129 0.64 31.29 0.11
C LEU A 129 1.07 32.68 -0.35
N LEU A 130 1.66 33.45 0.55
CA LEU A 130 2.10 34.82 0.25
C LEU A 130 3.52 34.81 -0.33
N TRP A 131 3.69 35.31 -1.53
CA TRP A 131 4.98 35.60 -2.10
C TRP A 131 5.34 37.05 -1.79
N VAL A 132 6.20 37.26 -0.81
CA VAL A 132 6.72 38.61 -0.42
C VAL A 132 8.20 38.67 -0.74
N GLU A 133 8.57 39.64 -1.51
CA GLU A 133 9.94 39.83 -2.01
C GLU A 133 10.42 41.25 -1.65
N ASP A 134 11.66 41.36 -1.14
CA ASP A 134 12.24 42.65 -0.86
C ASP A 134 12.94 43.27 -2.09
N ALA A 135 13.52 44.45 -1.90
CA ALA A 135 14.23 45.18 -2.98
C ALA A 135 15.50 44.43 -3.48
N GLN A 136 16.04 43.52 -2.70
CA GLN A 136 17.17 42.65 -3.02
C GLN A 136 16.72 41.28 -3.60
N ARG A 137 15.43 41.11 -3.90
CA ARG A 137 14.83 39.91 -4.39
C ARG A 137 14.91 38.70 -3.43
N GLN A 138 14.98 38.97 -2.14
CA GLN A 138 14.91 37.95 -1.12
C GLN A 138 13.43 37.64 -0.81
N VAL A 139 13.09 36.36 -0.74
CA VAL A 139 11.73 35.90 -0.50
C VAL A 139 11.52 35.61 0.97
N LEU A 140 10.44 36.13 1.54
CA LEU A 140 10.05 35.84 2.91
C LEU A 140 9.62 34.38 3.08
N LEU A 141 10.29 33.67 3.98
CA LEU A 141 9.93 32.34 4.41
C LEU A 141 9.57 32.32 5.90
N GLN A 142 8.65 31.46 6.27
CA GLN A 142 8.22 31.23 7.64
C GLN A 142 8.48 29.77 8.04
N ALA A 143 9.06 29.55 9.22
CA ALA A 143 9.19 28.22 9.79
C ALA A 143 7.81 27.66 10.14
N ARG A 144 7.52 26.45 9.70
CA ARG A 144 6.29 25.76 10.06
C ARG A 144 6.40 25.18 11.47
N PRO A 145 5.26 24.98 12.16
CA PRO A 145 5.26 24.25 13.42
C PRO A 145 5.92 22.87 13.27
N ASP A 146 6.51 22.36 14.34
CA ASP A 146 7.21 21.04 14.32
C ASP A 146 6.31 19.86 13.99
N SER A 147 4.98 20.03 14.11
CA SER A 147 3.98 19.02 13.83
C SER A 147 3.03 19.43 12.69
N GLY A 148 2.39 18.46 12.06
CA GLY A 148 1.45 18.70 10.95
C GLY A 148 2.10 18.60 9.58
N LEU A 149 1.43 19.18 8.56
CA LEU A 149 1.88 19.13 7.18
C LEU A 149 3.22 19.87 7.02
N TRP A 150 4.26 19.14 6.57
CA TRP A 150 5.62 19.68 6.42
C TRP A 150 6.19 20.30 7.70
N GLY A 151 5.90 19.68 8.85
CA GLY A 151 6.39 20.17 10.14
C GLY A 151 7.91 20.37 10.16
N GLY A 152 8.36 21.47 10.79
CA GLY A 152 9.75 21.86 10.90
C GLY A 152 10.40 22.40 9.62
N LEU A 153 9.69 22.42 8.47
CA LEU A 153 10.21 22.99 7.23
C LEU A 153 9.91 24.50 7.11
N TRP A 154 10.64 25.16 6.24
CA TRP A 154 10.37 26.55 5.86
C TRP A 154 9.44 26.57 4.64
N SER A 155 8.46 27.45 4.65
CA SER A 155 7.52 27.66 3.55
C SER A 155 7.19 29.13 3.38
N LEU A 156 6.58 29.48 2.25
CA LEU A 156 5.91 30.77 2.13
C LEU A 156 4.86 30.91 3.24
N PRO A 157 4.65 32.12 3.81
CA PRO A 157 3.60 32.32 4.82
C PRO A 157 2.22 31.95 4.29
N GLU A 158 1.45 31.20 5.09
CA GLU A 158 0.05 30.90 4.78
C GLU A 158 -0.84 32.08 5.20
N TRP A 159 -1.76 32.48 4.33
CA TRP A 159 -2.77 33.48 4.65
C TRP A 159 -4.13 32.79 4.86
N PRO A 160 -4.69 32.85 6.05
CA PRO A 160 -6.00 32.26 6.33
C PRO A 160 -7.12 33.17 5.80
N GLY A 161 -8.02 32.61 5.00
CA GLY A 161 -9.19 33.33 4.48
C GLY A 161 -8.96 34.05 3.16
N GLU A 162 -9.77 35.07 2.91
CA GLU A 162 -9.70 35.88 1.69
C GLU A 162 -8.45 36.75 1.70
N VAL A 163 -7.79 36.84 0.55
CA VAL A 163 -6.57 37.65 0.39
C VAL A 163 -6.99 39.15 0.38
N PRO A 164 -6.30 40.02 1.14
CA PRO A 164 -6.61 41.44 1.19
C PRO A 164 -6.52 42.13 -0.18
N GLU A 165 -7.19 43.28 -0.31
CA GLU A 165 -7.05 44.12 -1.50
C GLU A 165 -5.60 44.56 -1.72
N GLY A 166 -5.19 44.66 -2.99
CA GLY A 166 -3.84 45.04 -3.39
C GLY A 166 -2.89 43.88 -3.66
N TRP A 167 -3.27 42.65 -3.32
CA TRP A 167 -2.50 41.47 -3.68
C TRP A 167 -2.89 40.94 -5.06
N GLN A 168 -1.92 40.40 -5.79
CA GLN A 168 -2.13 39.81 -7.09
C GLN A 168 -1.84 38.32 -7.08
N ALA A 169 -2.70 37.51 -7.72
CA ALA A 169 -2.45 36.09 -7.90
C ALA A 169 -1.31 35.89 -8.92
N VAL A 170 -0.21 35.30 -8.50
CA VAL A 170 0.94 34.98 -9.36
C VAL A 170 0.86 33.57 -9.94
N GLY A 171 0.06 32.68 -9.37
CA GLY A 171 -0.14 31.32 -9.86
C GLY A 171 -0.93 30.45 -8.90
N SER A 172 -1.30 29.26 -9.36
CA SER A 172 -1.90 28.21 -8.53
C SER A 172 -1.43 26.85 -8.99
N PHE A 173 -1.35 25.90 -8.07
CA PHE A 173 -1.06 24.50 -8.38
C PHE A 173 -1.82 23.56 -7.45
N SER A 174 -2.03 22.34 -7.88
CA SER A 174 -2.60 21.30 -7.05
C SER A 174 -1.51 20.30 -6.65
N HIS A 175 -1.51 19.91 -5.39
CA HIS A 175 -0.64 18.86 -4.88
C HIS A 175 -1.46 17.78 -4.17
N VAL A 176 -1.12 16.51 -4.40
CA VAL A 176 -1.78 15.38 -3.76
C VAL A 176 -0.85 14.78 -2.72
N PHE A 177 -1.31 14.74 -1.49
CA PHE A 177 -0.58 14.09 -0.39
C PHE A 177 -0.99 12.63 -0.27
N THR A 178 -0.06 11.77 0.06
CA THR A 178 -0.31 10.33 0.22
C THR A 178 -1.09 9.98 1.49
N HIS A 179 -1.17 10.91 2.45
CA HIS A 179 -1.74 10.68 3.78
C HIS A 179 -3.01 11.47 4.08
N PHE A 180 -3.58 12.17 3.09
CA PHE A 180 -4.85 12.90 3.21
C PHE A 180 -5.91 12.29 2.32
#